data_4c2174cb7d4378bb49557fadebaf14ec
#
_entry.id   4c2174cb7d4378bb49557fadebaf14ec
#
_cell.length_a   1.000
_cell.length_b   1.000
_cell.length_c   1.000
_cell.angle_alpha   90.00
_cell.angle_beta   90.00
_cell.angle_gamma   90.00
#
_symmetry.space_group_name_H-M   'P 1'
#
loop_
_entity.id
_entity.type
_entity.pdbx_description
1 polymer ?
#
loop_
_entity_poly.entity_id
_entity_poly.type
_entity_poly.pdbx_seq_one_letter_code
_entity_poly.pdbx_strand_id
1 'polypeptide(L)'
;MTSFDKLASAFALAVLLGVALPVSTRAANFPALNSPASSEHHAGKLVWADLFTADPARATKFYCDLLGWSAATLDQKGKSYTVFSNGGQPVAGLAPRTVKSANHPSRWIGYLAVEDIAAALQVVAKNGGKVHAPARNFPDRGQQAIIADRDGVPIGLLQSSSGDSDDSEPNRGEWNWFELYAKTPKDSSDFYHNVVGFDVAPEAKSNRKSDFVLSSSDQARGGIAPLPEGDDVKPSWLGVIRVADLDATLAKVPALGGEVLVAPRAFEFGSRFAIILDSTGGTVGLVQYNDNENPANRP
;
A
#
# COMPACT_ATOMS: atom_id res chain seq x y z
N MET A 1 17.89 63.65 -64.00
CA MET A 1 16.49 63.15 -64.15
C MET A 1 16.43 61.88 -63.43
N THR A 2 15.77 61.68 -62.43
CA THR A 2 14.73 62.11 -61.50
C THR A 2 14.86 61.19 -60.31
N SER A 3 15.20 61.64 -59.21
CA SER A 3 14.42 61.91 -58.00
C SER A 3 13.28 60.93 -57.73
N PHE A 4 13.35 60.25 -56.63
CA PHE A 4 12.22 59.96 -55.70
C PHE A 4 12.72 59.37 -54.43
N ASP A 5 12.74 60.10 -53.50
CA ASP A 5 12.22 60.26 -52.15
C ASP A 5 12.14 59.06 -51.23
N LYS A 6 12.71 59.35 -50.11
CA LYS A 6 12.70 58.74 -48.78
C LYS A 6 11.30 58.42 -48.26
N LEU A 7 11.14 57.29 -47.67
CA LEU A 7 10.25 57.15 -46.53
C LEU A 7 10.88 56.16 -45.51
N ALA A 8 11.35 56.75 -44.44
CA ALA A 8 11.77 56.00 -43.24
C ALA A 8 10.53 55.52 -42.49
N SER A 9 10.44 54.23 -42.23
CA SER A 9 9.51 53.68 -41.24
C SER A 9 10.31 53.00 -40.14
N ALA A 10 10.34 53.63 -38.98
CA ALA A 10 10.91 53.10 -37.76
C ALA A 10 10.01 51.96 -37.27
N PHE A 11 10.54 50.74 -37.30
CA PHE A 11 9.98 49.63 -36.52
C PHE A 11 10.57 49.65 -35.10
N ALA A 12 9.74 50.10 -34.16
CA ALA A 12 10.06 49.97 -32.75
C ALA A 12 9.93 48.47 -32.36
N LEU A 13 11.07 47.81 -32.12
CA LEU A 13 11.14 46.45 -31.58
C LEU A 13 10.84 46.53 -30.08
N ALA A 14 9.61 46.25 -29.69
CA ALA A 14 9.24 46.06 -28.29
C ALA A 14 9.84 44.74 -27.82
N VAL A 15 10.94 44.77 -27.11
CA VAL A 15 11.48 43.62 -26.37
C VAL A 15 10.59 43.41 -25.17
N LEU A 16 9.67 42.47 -25.26
CA LEU A 16 8.96 41.91 -24.11
C LEU A 16 9.97 41.08 -23.30
N LEU A 17 10.53 41.68 -22.27
CA LEU A 17 11.21 40.96 -21.20
C LEU A 17 10.14 40.14 -20.46
N GLY A 18 9.97 38.90 -20.88
CA GLY A 18 9.26 37.91 -20.11
C GLY A 18 10.04 37.60 -18.84
N VAL A 19 9.64 38.21 -17.72
CA VAL A 19 10.12 37.80 -16.40
C VAL A 19 9.56 36.40 -16.17
N ALA A 20 10.38 35.38 -16.46
CA ALA A 20 10.11 34.02 -16.03
C ALA A 20 10.21 34.00 -14.50
N LEU A 21 9.07 34.04 -13.84
CA LEU A 21 9.00 33.76 -12.40
C LEU A 21 9.58 32.36 -12.20
N PRO A 22 10.53 32.19 -11.26
CA PRO A 22 10.99 30.84 -10.95
C PRO A 22 9.80 30.03 -10.44
N VAL A 23 9.37 29.03 -11.19
CA VAL A 23 8.46 28.01 -10.69
C VAL A 23 9.26 27.28 -9.63
N SER A 24 9.02 27.67 -8.37
CA SER A 24 9.56 26.96 -7.21
C SER A 24 8.92 25.57 -7.22
N THR A 25 9.61 24.59 -7.78
CA THR A 25 9.23 23.19 -7.66
C THR A 25 9.47 22.78 -6.21
N ARG A 26 8.51 23.07 -5.36
CA ARG A 26 8.47 22.50 -4.02
C ARG A 26 8.40 21.00 -4.20
N ALA A 27 9.37 20.26 -3.62
CA ALA A 27 9.31 18.80 -3.62
C ALA A 27 7.91 18.40 -3.13
N ALA A 28 7.20 17.59 -3.89
CA ALA A 28 5.86 17.16 -3.51
C ALA A 28 5.97 16.28 -2.26
N ASN A 29 5.17 16.59 -1.24
CA ASN A 29 5.11 15.78 -0.03
C ASN A 29 4.34 14.48 -0.30
N PHE A 30 4.58 13.44 0.50
CA PHE A 30 3.68 12.29 0.53
C PHE A 30 2.26 12.75 0.90
N PRO A 31 1.21 12.16 0.31
CA PRO A 31 -0.15 12.55 0.67
C PRO A 31 -0.41 12.25 2.15
N ALA A 32 -1.17 13.11 2.81
CA ALA A 32 -1.76 12.83 4.10
C ALA A 32 -2.64 11.57 4.02
N LEU A 33 -2.83 10.86 5.12
CA LEU A 33 -3.78 9.74 5.15
C LEU A 33 -5.22 10.24 5.12
N ASN A 34 -5.48 11.37 5.82
CA ASN A 34 -6.78 12.02 5.85
C ASN A 34 -6.71 13.46 5.36
N SER A 35 -7.75 13.90 4.66
CA SER A 35 -7.96 15.29 4.28
C SER A 35 -9.47 15.61 4.33
N PRO A 36 -9.95 16.42 5.29
CA PRO A 36 -9.17 17.12 6.33
C PRO A 36 -8.52 16.17 7.34
N ALA A 37 -7.46 16.63 8.01
CA ALA A 37 -6.82 15.83 9.05
C ALA A 37 -7.79 15.60 10.23
N SER A 38 -7.71 14.39 10.81
CA SER A 38 -8.42 13.99 12.03
C SER A 38 -7.44 13.80 13.19
N SER A 39 -7.97 13.55 14.38
CA SER A 39 -7.19 13.12 15.55
C SER A 39 -7.39 11.64 15.87
N GLU A 40 -8.03 10.90 14.98
CA GLU A 40 -8.30 9.48 15.17
C GLU A 40 -7.06 8.65 14.93
N HIS A 41 -6.83 7.67 15.80
CA HIS A 41 -5.73 6.73 15.68
C HIS A 41 -6.23 5.33 15.98
N HIS A 42 -5.93 4.39 15.08
CA HIS A 42 -6.38 3.01 15.13
C HIS A 42 -5.16 2.08 15.14
N ALA A 43 -4.57 1.86 16.30
CA ALA A 43 -3.37 1.02 16.44
C ALA A 43 -3.56 -0.33 15.73
N GLY A 44 -2.59 -0.72 14.92
CA GLY A 44 -2.60 -1.96 14.15
C GLY A 44 -3.40 -1.94 12.86
N LYS A 45 -4.16 -0.88 12.56
CA LYS A 45 -4.84 -0.75 11.27
C LYS A 45 -3.84 -0.68 10.13
N LEU A 46 -4.11 -1.38 9.02
CA LEU A 46 -3.39 -1.17 7.76
C LEU A 46 -3.80 0.19 7.18
N VAL A 47 -2.93 1.17 7.28
CA VAL A 47 -3.22 2.56 6.86
C VAL A 47 -2.56 2.95 5.55
N TRP A 48 -1.62 2.15 5.06
CA TRP A 48 -0.95 2.37 3.78
C TRP A 48 -0.26 1.11 3.30
N ALA A 49 0.01 1.02 1.99
CA ALA A 49 0.89 0.00 1.43
C ALA A 49 1.75 0.58 0.31
N ASP A 50 3.03 0.19 0.26
CA ASP A 50 3.96 0.54 -0.81
C ASP A 50 4.38 -0.69 -1.60
N LEU A 51 4.32 -0.61 -2.93
CA LEU A 51 4.93 -1.57 -3.82
C LEU A 51 6.39 -1.18 -4.09
N PHE A 52 7.31 -2.03 -3.67
CA PHE A 52 8.73 -1.89 -4.02
C PHE A 52 9.03 -2.72 -5.26
N THR A 53 9.35 -2.06 -6.37
CA THR A 53 9.55 -2.70 -7.67
C THR A 53 10.78 -2.19 -8.41
N ALA A 54 11.37 -3.05 -9.26
CA ALA A 54 12.43 -2.67 -10.18
C ALA A 54 11.89 -2.05 -11.48
N ASP A 55 10.61 -2.29 -11.79
CA ASP A 55 9.93 -1.76 -12.99
C ASP A 55 8.66 -0.99 -12.61
N PRO A 56 8.81 0.29 -12.18
CA PRO A 56 7.69 1.14 -11.80
C PRO A 56 6.65 1.33 -12.91
N ALA A 57 7.10 1.47 -14.14
CA ALA A 57 6.19 1.74 -15.27
C ALA A 57 5.26 0.57 -15.54
N ARG A 58 5.81 -0.66 -15.54
CA ARG A 58 5.05 -1.88 -15.76
C ARG A 58 4.07 -2.16 -14.61
N ALA A 59 4.52 -1.99 -13.36
CA ALA A 59 3.65 -2.15 -12.20
C ALA A 59 2.53 -1.11 -12.19
N THR A 60 2.84 0.17 -12.49
CA THR A 60 1.84 1.24 -12.56
C THR A 60 0.76 0.89 -13.57
N LYS A 61 1.16 0.51 -14.79
CA LYS A 61 0.21 0.12 -15.84
C LYS A 61 -0.68 -1.05 -15.38
N PHE A 62 -0.07 -2.07 -14.75
CA PHE A 62 -0.81 -3.24 -14.27
C PHE A 62 -1.94 -2.87 -13.31
N TYR A 63 -1.65 -2.13 -12.25
CA TYR A 63 -2.65 -1.79 -11.24
C TYR A 63 -3.68 -0.78 -11.73
N CYS A 64 -3.30 0.19 -12.58
CA CYS A 64 -4.25 1.10 -13.21
C CYS A 64 -5.24 0.36 -14.11
N ASP A 65 -4.77 -0.56 -14.95
CA ASP A 65 -5.63 -1.29 -15.89
C ASP A 65 -6.46 -2.37 -15.18
N LEU A 66 -5.91 -3.01 -14.13
CA LEU A 66 -6.60 -4.06 -13.39
C LEU A 66 -7.71 -3.51 -12.49
N LEU A 67 -7.37 -2.52 -11.66
CA LEU A 67 -8.21 -2.02 -10.56
C LEU A 67 -8.89 -0.68 -10.89
N GLY A 68 -8.53 -0.03 -12.00
CA GLY A 68 -9.05 1.31 -12.34
C GLY A 68 -8.42 2.43 -11.52
N TRP A 69 -7.30 2.17 -10.84
CA TRP A 69 -6.59 3.21 -10.11
C TRP A 69 -6.01 4.27 -11.04
N SER A 70 -5.95 5.50 -10.59
CA SER A 70 -5.14 6.54 -11.20
C SER A 70 -3.76 6.61 -10.53
N ALA A 71 -2.76 7.12 -11.24
CA ALA A 71 -1.40 7.20 -10.74
C ALA A 71 -0.82 8.61 -10.96
N ALA A 72 -0.15 9.14 -9.94
CA ALA A 72 0.58 10.41 -10.01
C ALA A 72 2.00 10.22 -9.46
N THR A 73 3.00 10.62 -10.24
CA THR A 73 4.40 10.52 -9.80
C THR A 73 4.84 11.80 -9.12
N LEU A 74 5.41 11.65 -7.93
CA LEU A 74 5.99 12.70 -7.12
C LEU A 74 7.52 12.65 -7.21
N ASP A 75 8.19 13.81 -7.26
CA ASP A 75 9.63 13.89 -7.05
C ASP A 75 9.92 14.07 -5.56
N GLN A 76 10.59 13.08 -4.99
CA GLN A 76 11.03 13.07 -3.60
C GLN A 76 12.56 13.28 -3.56
N LYS A 77 13.00 14.52 -3.78
CA LYS A 77 14.43 14.90 -3.77
C LYS A 77 15.26 14.07 -4.76
N GLY A 78 14.79 14.00 -6.00
CA GLY A 78 15.43 13.26 -7.09
C GLY A 78 15.14 11.74 -7.08
N LYS A 79 14.22 11.28 -6.24
CA LYS A 79 13.68 9.92 -6.27
C LYS A 79 12.21 9.97 -6.66
N SER A 80 11.85 9.24 -7.70
CA SER A 80 10.44 9.13 -8.08
C SER A 80 9.67 8.28 -7.06
N TYR A 81 8.44 8.68 -6.78
CA TYR A 81 7.49 7.92 -5.99
C TYR A 81 6.12 8.07 -6.64
N THR A 82 5.44 6.98 -6.90
CA THR A 82 4.10 7.03 -7.50
C THR A 82 3.05 6.83 -6.42
N VAL A 83 2.04 7.67 -6.42
CA VAL A 83 0.83 7.53 -5.60
C VAL A 83 -0.26 6.97 -6.46
N PHE A 84 -0.84 5.87 -6.04
CA PHE A 84 -2.09 5.33 -6.60
C PHE A 84 -3.29 5.91 -5.86
N SER A 85 -4.31 6.24 -6.62
CA SER A 85 -5.57 6.76 -6.07
C SER A 85 -6.76 6.01 -6.67
N ASN A 86 -7.75 5.72 -5.82
CA ASN A 86 -9.03 5.14 -6.17
C ASN A 86 -10.11 6.21 -6.02
N GLY A 87 -10.81 6.57 -7.11
CA GLY A 87 -11.79 7.64 -7.06
C GLY A 87 -11.25 8.99 -6.57
N GLY A 88 -9.94 9.25 -6.75
CA GLY A 88 -9.27 10.46 -6.27
C GLY A 88 -8.71 10.37 -4.84
N GLN A 89 -9.04 9.32 -4.09
CA GLN A 89 -8.47 9.09 -2.75
C GLN A 89 -7.17 8.28 -2.85
N PRO A 90 -6.06 8.72 -2.24
CA PRO A 90 -4.81 7.95 -2.21
C PRO A 90 -5.00 6.62 -1.47
N VAL A 91 -4.62 5.51 -2.10
CA VAL A 91 -4.80 4.15 -1.55
C VAL A 91 -3.50 3.36 -1.41
N ALA A 92 -2.47 3.70 -2.19
CA ALA A 92 -1.20 2.99 -2.16
C ALA A 92 -0.07 3.84 -2.74
N GLY A 93 1.16 3.40 -2.51
CA GLY A 93 2.34 3.96 -3.10
C GLY A 93 3.15 2.95 -3.90
N LEU A 94 4.08 3.46 -4.71
CA LEU A 94 5.06 2.66 -5.41
C LEU A 94 6.41 3.36 -5.35
N ALA A 95 7.40 2.66 -4.83
CA ALA A 95 8.77 3.11 -4.72
C ALA A 95 9.68 2.27 -5.63
N PRO A 96 10.50 2.91 -6.48
CA PRO A 96 11.53 2.20 -7.22
C PRO A 96 12.55 1.58 -6.27
N ARG A 97 12.94 0.35 -6.59
CA ARG A 97 14.00 -0.32 -5.85
C ARG A 97 15.11 -0.77 -6.80
N THR A 98 16.35 -0.48 -6.42
CA THR A 98 17.50 -1.04 -7.11
C THR A 98 17.65 -2.50 -6.71
N VAL A 99 17.67 -3.39 -7.69
CA VAL A 99 17.89 -4.83 -7.48
C VAL A 99 19.27 -5.21 -8.01
N LYS A 100 19.97 -6.08 -7.28
CA LYS A 100 21.26 -6.63 -7.72
C LYS A 100 21.12 -7.77 -8.73
N SER A 101 19.90 -8.31 -8.88
CA SER A 101 19.56 -9.41 -9.76
C SER A 101 18.15 -9.23 -10.32
N ALA A 102 17.94 -9.58 -11.58
CA ALA A 102 16.63 -9.55 -12.25
C ALA A 102 15.59 -10.46 -11.59
N ASN A 103 16.01 -11.42 -10.76
CA ASN A 103 15.14 -12.42 -10.13
C ASN A 103 14.59 -11.98 -8.76
N HIS A 104 14.58 -10.68 -8.44
CA HIS A 104 13.94 -10.21 -7.24
C HIS A 104 12.52 -9.70 -7.56
N PRO A 105 11.47 -10.47 -7.23
CA PRO A 105 10.09 -10.05 -7.46
C PRO A 105 9.76 -8.78 -6.69
N SER A 106 8.82 -8.02 -7.19
CA SER A 106 8.26 -6.88 -6.48
C SER A 106 7.61 -7.33 -5.18
N ARG A 107 7.48 -6.41 -4.22
CA ARG A 107 6.91 -6.73 -2.92
C ARG A 107 6.05 -5.58 -2.42
N TRP A 108 4.85 -5.90 -2.02
CA TRP A 108 4.03 -5.04 -1.20
C TRP A 108 4.53 -5.05 0.25
N ILE A 109 4.64 -3.87 0.84
CA ILE A 109 4.88 -3.67 2.27
C ILE A 109 3.75 -2.81 2.80
N GLY A 110 2.91 -3.40 3.66
CA GLY A 110 1.89 -2.67 4.37
C GLY A 110 2.48 -1.86 5.52
N TYR A 111 1.79 -0.80 5.92
CA TYR A 111 2.13 0.01 7.09
C TYR A 111 0.99 -0.09 8.10
N LEU A 112 1.33 -0.59 9.28
CA LEU A 112 0.44 -0.66 10.42
C LEU A 112 0.53 0.64 11.21
N ALA A 113 -0.62 1.18 11.58
CA ALA A 113 -0.69 2.34 12.44
C ALA A 113 -0.13 2.03 13.83
N VAL A 114 0.64 2.95 14.38
CA VAL A 114 1.13 2.91 15.76
C VAL A 114 0.98 4.29 16.41
N GLU A 115 0.65 4.32 17.68
CA GLU A 115 0.51 5.57 18.43
C GLU A 115 1.85 6.25 18.68
N ASP A 116 2.89 5.46 18.99
CA ASP A 116 4.25 5.92 19.24
C ASP A 116 5.26 5.02 18.54
N ILE A 117 5.76 5.49 17.40
CA ILE A 117 6.71 4.73 16.59
C ILE A 117 8.06 4.55 17.32
N ALA A 118 8.46 5.48 18.16
CA ALA A 118 9.72 5.39 18.91
C ALA A 118 9.62 4.29 19.97
N ALA A 119 8.50 4.23 20.69
CA ALA A 119 8.23 3.16 21.67
C ALA A 119 8.15 1.79 20.95
N ALA A 120 7.42 1.69 19.84
CA ALA A 120 7.31 0.47 19.04
C ALA A 120 8.70 -0.04 18.62
N LEU A 121 9.56 0.83 18.10
CA LEU A 121 10.91 0.46 17.65
C LEU A 121 11.81 -0.02 18.79
N GLN A 122 11.63 0.47 20.02
CA GLN A 122 12.43 0.02 21.19
C GLN A 122 12.15 -1.44 21.55
N VAL A 123 10.95 -1.94 21.30
CA VAL A 123 10.57 -3.31 21.64
C VAL A 123 10.83 -4.32 20.52
N VAL A 124 11.03 -3.88 19.28
CA VAL A 124 11.27 -4.76 18.12
C VAL A 124 12.42 -5.74 18.39
N ALA A 125 13.61 -5.25 18.73
CA ALA A 125 14.78 -6.10 18.96
C ALA A 125 14.62 -7.02 20.17
N LYS A 126 13.95 -6.54 21.22
CA LYS A 126 13.68 -7.33 22.44
C LYS A 126 12.74 -8.50 22.14
N ASN A 127 11.90 -8.38 21.11
CA ASN A 127 10.98 -9.43 20.67
C ASN A 127 11.51 -10.25 19.47
N GLY A 128 12.82 -10.16 19.18
CA GLY A 128 13.47 -10.97 18.16
C GLY A 128 13.35 -10.44 16.72
N GLY A 129 12.78 -9.25 16.55
CA GLY A 129 12.68 -8.58 15.24
C GLY A 129 13.91 -7.71 14.94
N LYS A 130 13.86 -7.02 13.80
CA LYS A 130 14.94 -6.16 13.33
C LYS A 130 14.40 -4.87 12.73
N VAL A 131 15.06 -3.74 13.01
CA VAL A 131 14.78 -2.47 12.33
C VAL A 131 15.56 -2.42 11.03
N HIS A 132 14.87 -2.42 9.89
CA HIS A 132 15.48 -2.32 8.55
C HIS A 132 15.67 -0.86 8.12
N ALA A 133 14.68 -0.01 8.39
CA ALA A 133 14.77 1.42 8.19
C ALA A 133 14.27 2.14 9.44
N PRO A 134 15.08 3.00 10.06
CA PRO A 134 14.67 3.76 11.24
C PRO A 134 13.56 4.75 10.88
N ALA A 135 12.86 5.24 11.92
CA ALA A 135 11.80 6.22 11.74
C ALA A 135 12.31 7.47 11.02
N ARG A 136 11.54 7.89 10.02
CA ARG A 136 11.75 9.14 9.27
C ARG A 136 10.45 9.90 9.23
N ASN A 137 10.56 11.22 9.41
CA ASN A 137 9.41 12.11 9.30
C ASN A 137 9.19 12.52 7.84
N PHE A 138 7.96 12.34 7.38
CA PHE A 138 7.47 12.81 6.09
C PHE A 138 6.38 13.84 6.37
N PRO A 139 6.61 15.13 5.99
CA PRO A 139 5.57 16.15 6.15
C PRO A 139 4.23 15.66 5.60
N ASP A 140 3.14 16.02 6.22
CA ASP A 140 1.76 15.63 5.88
C ASP A 140 1.41 14.15 6.11
N ARG A 141 2.37 13.21 6.04
CA ARG A 141 2.18 11.78 6.24
C ARG A 141 2.42 11.37 7.70
N GLY A 142 3.46 11.87 8.34
CA GLY A 142 3.90 11.47 9.67
C GLY A 142 5.22 10.69 9.66
N GLN A 143 5.47 9.90 10.70
CA GLN A 143 6.69 9.13 10.86
C GLN A 143 6.50 7.70 10.34
N GLN A 144 7.46 7.20 9.57
CA GLN A 144 7.45 5.85 9.01
C GLN A 144 8.75 5.13 9.31
N ALA A 145 8.66 3.84 9.62
CA ALA A 145 9.80 2.93 9.78
C ALA A 145 9.50 1.61 9.06
N ILE A 146 10.52 0.84 8.73
CA ILE A 146 10.38 -0.54 8.26
C ILE A 146 11.10 -1.45 9.23
N ILE A 147 10.38 -2.44 9.74
CA ILE A 147 10.89 -3.49 10.61
C ILE A 147 10.77 -4.84 9.91
N ALA A 148 11.39 -5.86 10.48
CA ALA A 148 11.10 -7.24 10.19
C ALA A 148 10.79 -7.97 11.49
N ASP A 149 9.87 -8.91 11.43
CA ASP A 149 9.56 -9.80 12.54
C ASP A 149 10.65 -10.87 12.76
N ARG A 150 10.35 -11.84 13.61
CA ARG A 150 11.28 -12.94 13.96
C ARG A 150 11.62 -13.85 12.77
N ASP A 151 10.69 -14.00 11.83
CA ASP A 151 10.87 -14.77 10.59
C ASP A 151 11.56 -13.96 9.48
N GLY A 152 11.85 -12.68 9.73
CA GLY A 152 12.46 -11.76 8.78
C GLY A 152 11.46 -11.16 7.79
N VAL A 153 10.16 -11.24 8.09
CA VAL A 153 9.10 -10.66 7.25
C VAL A 153 9.03 -9.14 7.43
N PRO A 154 9.23 -8.36 6.37
CA PRO A 154 9.19 -6.91 6.49
C PRO A 154 7.76 -6.39 6.61
N ILE A 155 7.58 -5.38 7.48
CA ILE A 155 6.36 -4.61 7.67
C ILE A 155 6.71 -3.16 7.97
N GLY A 156 5.89 -2.23 7.52
CA GLY A 156 5.99 -0.82 7.86
C GLY A 156 5.25 -0.51 9.17
N LEU A 157 5.77 0.44 9.92
CA LEU A 157 5.07 1.12 11.00
C LEU A 157 4.86 2.57 10.58
N LEU A 158 3.68 3.12 10.88
CA LEU A 158 3.33 4.49 10.55
C LEU A 158 2.63 5.16 11.74
N GLN A 159 3.21 6.25 12.22
CA GLN A 159 2.57 7.18 13.14
C GLN A 159 2.08 8.37 12.33
N SER A 160 0.78 8.43 12.05
CA SER A 160 0.20 9.46 11.19
C SER A 160 0.23 10.84 11.81
N SER A 161 0.46 11.88 10.98
CA SER A 161 0.31 13.28 11.37
C SER A 161 -1.05 13.86 11.00
N SER A 162 -1.87 13.12 10.23
CA SER A 162 -3.20 13.56 9.79
C SER A 162 -4.34 12.70 10.35
N GLY A 163 -4.03 11.83 11.32
CA GLY A 163 -4.93 10.78 11.77
C GLY A 163 -4.97 9.59 10.82
N ASP A 164 -5.55 8.49 11.28
CA ASP A 164 -5.76 7.29 10.49
C ASP A 164 -7.13 7.36 9.79
N SER A 165 -7.30 6.63 8.70
CA SER A 165 -8.62 6.48 8.06
C SER A 165 -9.62 5.89 9.05
N ASP A 166 -10.90 6.22 8.92
CA ASP A 166 -11.96 5.68 9.75
C ASP A 166 -12.11 4.15 9.59
N ASP A 167 -12.85 3.51 10.49
CA ASP A 167 -13.10 2.07 10.49
C ASP A 167 -14.31 1.67 9.63
N SER A 168 -14.65 2.47 8.62
CA SER A 168 -15.67 2.12 7.66
C SER A 168 -15.26 0.90 6.81
N GLU A 169 -16.25 0.23 6.25
CA GLU A 169 -16.01 -0.88 5.33
C GLU A 169 -15.24 -0.38 4.09
N PRO A 170 -14.14 -1.04 3.69
CA PRO A 170 -13.36 -0.63 2.53
C PRO A 170 -14.19 -0.62 1.24
N ASN A 171 -14.02 0.42 0.44
CA ASN A 171 -14.63 0.48 -0.88
C ASN A 171 -13.99 -0.52 -1.85
N ARG A 172 -14.65 -0.75 -2.98
CA ARG A 172 -14.06 -1.51 -4.09
C ARG A 172 -12.81 -0.80 -4.59
N GLY A 173 -11.71 -1.54 -4.74
CA GLY A 173 -10.39 -1.00 -5.07
C GLY A 173 -9.56 -0.55 -3.86
N GLU A 174 -10.00 -0.82 -2.65
CA GLU A 174 -9.26 -0.51 -1.42
C GLU A 174 -8.78 -1.78 -0.70
N TRP A 175 -7.81 -1.59 0.20
CA TRP A 175 -7.29 -2.66 1.05
C TRP A 175 -8.37 -3.12 2.03
N ASN A 176 -8.61 -4.43 2.04
CA ASN A 176 -9.67 -5.03 2.87
C ASN A 176 -9.14 -5.84 4.05
N TRP A 177 -7.99 -6.50 3.87
CA TRP A 177 -7.42 -7.41 4.84
C TRP A 177 -5.92 -7.51 4.70
N PHE A 178 -5.24 -7.93 5.77
CA PHE A 178 -3.81 -8.20 5.74
C PHE A 178 -3.54 -9.51 6.48
N GLU A 179 -3.01 -10.53 5.79
CA GLU A 179 -2.76 -11.85 6.33
C GLU A 179 -1.27 -12.14 6.39
N LEU A 180 -0.78 -12.53 7.55
CA LEU A 180 0.58 -13.02 7.70
C LEU A 180 0.62 -14.54 7.57
N TYR A 181 1.34 -15.04 6.59
CA TYR A 181 1.73 -16.44 6.53
C TYR A 181 3.05 -16.61 7.27
N ALA A 182 3.02 -17.30 8.43
CA ALA A 182 4.14 -17.42 9.35
C ALA A 182 4.62 -18.88 9.52
N LYS A 183 5.89 -19.07 9.78
CA LYS A 183 6.43 -20.40 10.14
C LYS A 183 5.91 -20.86 11.48
N THR A 184 5.87 -19.93 12.43
CA THR A 184 5.41 -20.15 13.79
C THR A 184 4.38 -19.11 14.15
N PRO A 185 3.07 -19.31 13.80
CA PRO A 185 2.02 -18.35 14.02
C PRO A 185 1.95 -17.78 15.44
N LYS A 186 2.17 -18.65 16.46
CA LYS A 186 2.17 -18.21 17.86
C LYS A 186 3.29 -17.21 18.18
N ASP A 187 4.51 -17.46 17.69
CA ASP A 187 5.64 -16.55 17.92
C ASP A 187 5.43 -15.21 17.23
N SER A 188 4.83 -15.25 16.02
CA SER A 188 4.46 -14.04 15.27
C SER A 188 3.36 -13.28 15.98
N SER A 189 2.34 -13.97 16.54
CA SER A 189 1.26 -13.32 17.27
C SER A 189 1.79 -12.59 18.51
N ASP A 190 2.70 -13.20 19.27
CA ASP A 190 3.34 -12.57 20.43
C ASP A 190 4.20 -11.35 20.02
N PHE A 191 4.91 -11.46 18.90
CA PHE A 191 5.69 -10.34 18.37
C PHE A 191 4.79 -9.13 18.03
N TYR A 192 3.73 -9.34 17.27
CA TYR A 192 2.86 -8.24 16.85
C TYR A 192 2.00 -7.70 18.00
N HIS A 193 1.61 -8.54 18.98
CA HIS A 193 1.01 -8.07 20.22
C HIS A 193 1.94 -7.07 20.93
N ASN A 194 3.21 -7.43 21.12
CA ASN A 194 4.16 -6.59 21.85
C ASN A 194 4.59 -5.32 21.12
N VAL A 195 4.70 -5.37 19.77
CA VAL A 195 5.24 -4.26 18.96
C VAL A 195 4.15 -3.28 18.53
N VAL A 196 2.98 -3.77 18.22
CA VAL A 196 1.88 -2.97 17.63
C VAL A 196 0.76 -2.76 18.65
N GLY A 197 0.62 -3.65 19.63
CA GLY A 197 -0.44 -3.57 20.65
C GLY A 197 -1.72 -4.29 20.24
N PHE A 198 -1.66 -5.28 19.34
CA PHE A 198 -2.83 -6.07 18.99
C PHE A 198 -3.36 -6.88 20.16
N ASP A 199 -4.68 -6.93 20.28
CA ASP A 199 -5.34 -8.04 20.95
C ASP A 199 -5.30 -9.25 20.02
N VAL A 200 -4.86 -10.39 20.57
CA VAL A 200 -4.67 -11.62 19.81
C VAL A 200 -5.60 -12.69 20.35
N ALA A 201 -6.49 -13.19 19.51
CA ALA A 201 -7.36 -14.29 19.84
C ALA A 201 -7.11 -15.48 18.91
N PRO A 202 -7.14 -16.74 19.43
CA PRO A 202 -7.20 -17.90 18.55
C PRO A 202 -8.45 -17.78 17.67
N GLU A 203 -8.32 -18.06 16.38
CA GLU A 203 -9.48 -18.06 15.52
C GLU A 203 -10.42 -19.19 15.92
N ALA A 204 -11.65 -18.85 16.33
CA ALA A 204 -12.69 -19.83 16.58
C ALA A 204 -12.97 -20.54 15.25
N LYS A 205 -13.04 -21.88 15.27
CA LYS A 205 -13.28 -22.81 14.15
C LYS A 205 -14.07 -22.18 12.98
N SER A 206 -13.40 -21.41 12.17
CA SER A 206 -13.93 -20.84 10.94
C SER A 206 -13.31 -21.59 9.76
N ASN A 207 -13.86 -21.39 8.57
CA ASN A 207 -13.24 -21.90 7.35
C ASN A 207 -11.97 -21.12 6.96
N ARG A 208 -11.61 -20.08 7.72
CA ARG A 208 -10.32 -19.42 7.62
C ARG A 208 -9.24 -20.39 8.11
N LYS A 209 -8.12 -20.36 7.43
CA LYS A 209 -6.94 -21.12 7.87
C LYS A 209 -6.02 -20.31 8.77
N SER A 210 -6.49 -19.14 9.27
CA SER A 210 -5.72 -18.35 10.23
C SER A 210 -5.72 -19.04 11.58
N ASP A 211 -4.58 -19.09 12.24
CA ASP A 211 -4.49 -19.58 13.61
C ASP A 211 -4.89 -18.50 14.63
N PHE A 212 -4.69 -17.22 14.25
CA PHE A 212 -4.93 -16.06 15.10
C PHE A 212 -5.58 -14.91 14.32
N VAL A 213 -6.52 -14.24 14.97
CA VAL A 213 -7.05 -12.94 14.57
C VAL A 213 -6.33 -11.86 15.37
N LEU A 214 -5.85 -10.85 14.67
CA LEU A 214 -5.28 -9.64 15.22
C LEU A 214 -6.36 -8.57 15.27
N SER A 215 -6.65 -8.02 16.43
CA SER A 215 -7.68 -6.99 16.62
C SER A 215 -7.18 -5.81 17.43
N SER A 216 -7.87 -4.69 17.31
CA SER A 216 -7.69 -3.51 18.15
C SER A 216 -8.97 -2.69 18.14
N SER A 217 -9.33 -2.09 19.29
CA SER A 217 -10.58 -1.31 19.43
C SER A 217 -11.81 -2.06 18.91
N ASP A 218 -11.94 -3.35 19.28
CA ASP A 218 -13.04 -4.25 18.88
C ASP A 218 -13.17 -4.47 17.36
N GLN A 219 -12.15 -4.10 16.57
CA GLN A 219 -12.10 -4.31 15.13
C GLN A 219 -11.04 -5.36 14.76
N ALA A 220 -11.40 -6.33 13.90
CA ALA A 220 -10.44 -7.23 13.30
C ALA A 220 -9.57 -6.46 12.29
N ARG A 221 -8.24 -6.54 12.46
CA ARG A 221 -7.26 -5.80 11.64
C ARG A 221 -6.51 -6.68 10.65
N GLY A 222 -6.40 -7.97 10.95
CA GLY A 222 -5.67 -8.93 10.14
C GLY A 222 -5.66 -10.31 10.76
N GLY A 223 -4.95 -11.23 10.12
CA GLY A 223 -4.81 -12.60 10.60
C GLY A 223 -3.38 -13.11 10.52
N ILE A 224 -3.12 -14.21 11.23
CA ILE A 224 -1.89 -14.97 11.10
C ILE A 224 -2.25 -16.41 10.82
N ALA A 225 -1.82 -16.91 9.67
CA ALA A 225 -2.00 -18.29 9.23
C ALA A 225 -0.67 -19.04 9.23
N PRO A 226 -0.70 -20.37 9.36
CA PRO A 226 0.48 -21.19 9.13
C PRO A 226 0.91 -21.05 7.67
N LEU A 227 2.23 -21.14 7.48
CA LEU A 227 2.80 -21.15 6.13
C LEU A 227 2.22 -22.33 5.34
N PRO A 228 1.71 -22.14 4.13
CA PRO A 228 1.27 -23.24 3.29
C PRO A 228 2.39 -24.24 3.06
N GLU A 229 2.03 -25.53 2.92
CA GLU A 229 3.00 -26.57 2.59
C GLU A 229 3.62 -26.31 1.21
N GLY A 230 4.94 -26.49 1.12
CA GLY A 230 5.72 -26.33 -0.11
C GLY A 230 7.15 -25.87 0.18
N ASP A 231 8.12 -26.38 -0.53
CA ASP A 231 9.54 -26.13 -0.26
C ASP A 231 9.98 -24.68 -0.54
N ASP A 232 9.28 -23.97 -1.43
CA ASP A 232 9.64 -22.61 -1.85
C ASP A 232 8.78 -21.50 -1.21
N VAL A 233 7.78 -21.84 -0.37
CA VAL A 233 6.90 -20.86 0.24
C VAL A 233 7.62 -20.18 1.39
N LYS A 234 7.72 -18.86 1.31
CA LYS A 234 8.37 -18.03 2.34
C LYS A 234 7.35 -17.25 3.15
N PRO A 235 7.64 -17.04 4.44
CA PRO A 235 6.81 -16.19 5.27
C PRO A 235 6.62 -14.82 4.62
N SER A 236 5.39 -14.32 4.63
CA SER A 236 5.07 -13.04 4.01
C SER A 236 3.72 -12.49 4.49
N TRP A 237 3.61 -11.19 4.48
CA TRP A 237 2.32 -10.53 4.54
C TRP A 237 1.66 -10.52 3.15
N LEU A 238 0.40 -10.86 3.09
CA LEU A 238 -0.46 -10.78 1.92
C LEU A 238 -1.52 -9.71 2.13
N GLY A 239 -1.43 -8.62 1.39
CA GLY A 239 -2.50 -7.63 1.32
C GLY A 239 -3.63 -8.12 0.42
N VAL A 240 -4.87 -7.87 0.82
CA VAL A 240 -6.07 -8.24 0.09
C VAL A 240 -6.85 -7.01 -0.30
N ILE A 241 -7.17 -6.87 -1.58
CA ILE A 241 -7.93 -5.75 -2.14
C ILE A 241 -9.36 -6.22 -2.46
N ARG A 242 -10.35 -5.42 -2.06
CA ARG A 242 -11.74 -5.65 -2.43
C ARG A 242 -11.98 -5.29 -3.90
N VAL A 243 -12.63 -6.19 -4.64
CA VAL A 243 -13.01 -5.97 -6.04
C VAL A 243 -14.52 -6.12 -6.24
N ALA A 244 -15.05 -5.48 -7.28
CA ALA A 244 -16.47 -5.52 -7.60
C ALA A 244 -16.89 -6.88 -8.18
N ASP A 245 -16.06 -7.42 -9.07
CA ASP A 245 -16.27 -8.67 -9.79
C ASP A 245 -14.94 -9.40 -9.90
N LEU A 246 -14.81 -10.49 -9.14
CA LEU A 246 -13.58 -11.26 -9.07
C LEU A 246 -13.26 -11.94 -10.41
N ASP A 247 -14.27 -12.53 -11.08
CA ASP A 247 -14.04 -13.25 -12.32
C ASP A 247 -13.64 -12.30 -13.46
N ALA A 248 -14.34 -11.16 -13.59
CA ALA A 248 -13.98 -10.14 -14.57
C ALA A 248 -12.60 -9.52 -14.29
N THR A 249 -12.22 -9.37 -13.01
CA THR A 249 -10.89 -8.88 -12.64
C THR A 249 -9.81 -9.91 -13.00
N LEU A 250 -10.01 -11.17 -12.65
CA LEU A 250 -9.05 -12.25 -12.93
C LEU A 250 -8.86 -12.50 -14.41
N ALA A 251 -9.92 -12.35 -15.23
CA ALA A 251 -9.83 -12.50 -16.67
C ALA A 251 -8.84 -11.51 -17.32
N LYS A 252 -8.60 -10.35 -16.70
CA LYS A 252 -7.63 -9.35 -17.18
C LYS A 252 -6.18 -9.69 -16.84
N VAL A 253 -5.94 -10.43 -15.75
CA VAL A 253 -4.61 -10.63 -15.16
C VAL A 253 -3.58 -11.17 -16.17
N PRO A 254 -3.85 -12.24 -16.97
CA PRO A 254 -2.87 -12.75 -17.93
C PRO A 254 -2.55 -11.75 -19.04
N ALA A 255 -3.57 -11.04 -19.56
CA ALA A 255 -3.38 -10.05 -20.62
C ALA A 255 -2.54 -8.86 -20.17
N LEU A 256 -2.52 -8.56 -18.86
CA LEU A 256 -1.70 -7.53 -18.23
C LEU A 256 -0.30 -8.05 -17.83
N GLY A 257 0.01 -9.32 -18.11
CA GLY A 257 1.29 -9.95 -17.82
C GLY A 257 1.45 -10.43 -16.38
N GLY A 258 0.36 -10.59 -15.65
CA GLY A 258 0.29 -11.23 -14.33
C GLY A 258 -0.10 -12.70 -14.42
N GLU A 259 -0.26 -13.34 -13.27
CA GLU A 259 -0.62 -14.74 -13.14
C GLU A 259 -1.63 -14.94 -12.01
N VAL A 260 -2.57 -15.88 -12.18
CA VAL A 260 -3.50 -16.31 -11.13
C VAL A 260 -2.85 -17.47 -10.37
N LEU A 261 -2.32 -17.19 -9.17
CA LEU A 261 -1.64 -18.20 -8.34
C LEU A 261 -2.63 -19.12 -7.62
N VAL A 262 -3.73 -18.54 -7.12
CA VAL A 262 -4.81 -19.28 -6.47
C VAL A 262 -6.11 -18.92 -7.16
N ALA A 263 -6.72 -19.94 -7.80
CA ALA A 263 -8.00 -19.78 -8.46
C ALA A 263 -9.11 -19.34 -7.50
N PRO A 264 -10.19 -18.71 -8.00
CA PRO A 264 -11.31 -18.28 -7.16
C PRO A 264 -11.89 -19.43 -6.35
N ARG A 265 -12.05 -19.21 -5.05
CA ARG A 265 -12.69 -20.16 -4.16
C ARG A 265 -13.65 -19.44 -3.23
N ALA A 266 -14.67 -20.18 -2.80
CA ALA A 266 -15.56 -19.68 -1.76
C ALA A 266 -14.77 -19.42 -0.48
N PHE A 267 -15.07 -18.32 0.15
CA PHE A 267 -14.52 -17.88 1.41
C PHE A 267 -15.67 -17.54 2.37
N GLU A 268 -15.37 -17.06 3.56
CA GLU A 268 -16.39 -16.81 4.57
C GLU A 268 -17.48 -15.83 4.10
N PHE A 269 -18.65 -15.99 4.68
CA PHE A 269 -19.79 -15.09 4.48
C PHE A 269 -20.17 -14.87 3.01
N GLY A 270 -20.13 -15.93 2.20
CA GLY A 270 -20.50 -15.85 0.79
C GLY A 270 -19.48 -15.07 -0.08
N SER A 271 -18.34 -14.65 0.49
CA SER A 271 -17.28 -14.01 -0.28
C SER A 271 -16.52 -15.01 -1.15
N ARG A 272 -15.81 -14.49 -2.15
CA ARG A 272 -14.91 -15.26 -3.01
C ARG A 272 -13.53 -14.63 -2.98
N PHE A 273 -12.49 -15.45 -2.96
CA PHE A 273 -11.11 -15.03 -2.81
C PHE A 273 -10.21 -15.67 -3.84
N ALA A 274 -9.22 -14.93 -4.32
CA ALA A 274 -8.16 -15.41 -5.20
C ALA A 274 -6.82 -14.72 -4.86
N ILE A 275 -5.71 -15.32 -5.28
CA ILE A 275 -4.36 -14.69 -5.17
C ILE A 275 -3.78 -14.57 -6.56
N ILE A 276 -3.22 -13.42 -6.86
CA ILE A 276 -2.55 -13.13 -8.12
C ILE A 276 -1.09 -12.71 -7.91
N LEU A 277 -0.31 -12.89 -8.94
CA LEU A 277 1.00 -12.30 -9.14
C LEU A 277 0.84 -11.14 -10.12
N ASP A 278 1.32 -9.95 -9.77
CA ASP A 278 1.33 -8.83 -10.71
C ASP A 278 2.39 -9.02 -11.79
N SER A 279 2.39 -8.15 -12.79
CA SER A 279 3.33 -8.24 -13.91
C SER A 279 4.81 -8.11 -13.53
N THR A 280 5.11 -7.72 -12.29
CA THR A 280 6.47 -7.51 -11.77
C THR A 280 6.84 -8.49 -10.64
N GLY A 281 5.96 -9.44 -10.37
CA GLY A 281 6.15 -10.49 -9.37
C GLY A 281 5.71 -10.13 -7.96
N GLY A 282 4.91 -9.08 -7.79
CA GLY A 282 4.27 -8.76 -6.52
C GLY A 282 3.00 -9.59 -6.30
N THR A 283 2.86 -10.17 -5.12
CA THR A 283 1.69 -10.99 -4.75
C THR A 283 0.63 -10.14 -4.07
N VAL A 284 -0.64 -10.30 -4.47
CA VAL A 284 -1.80 -9.64 -3.86
C VAL A 284 -3.02 -10.55 -3.88
N GLY A 285 -3.80 -10.52 -2.81
CA GLY A 285 -5.09 -11.17 -2.72
C GLY A 285 -6.21 -10.27 -3.28
N LEU A 286 -7.22 -10.89 -3.85
CA LEU A 286 -8.43 -10.23 -4.31
C LEU A 286 -9.63 -10.86 -3.63
N VAL A 287 -10.56 -10.05 -3.14
CA VAL A 287 -11.79 -10.52 -2.50
C VAL A 287 -13.00 -9.83 -3.11
N GLN A 288 -14.03 -10.60 -3.38
CA GLN A 288 -15.37 -10.12 -3.72
C GLN A 288 -16.34 -10.54 -2.64
N TYR A 289 -17.03 -9.58 -2.05
CA TYR A 289 -18.15 -9.86 -1.14
C TYR A 289 -19.46 -9.98 -1.91
N ASN A 290 -20.36 -10.79 -1.39
CA ASN A 290 -21.73 -10.80 -1.86
C ASN A 290 -22.44 -9.56 -1.28
N ASP A 291 -22.76 -8.57 -2.10
CA ASP A 291 -23.38 -7.31 -1.66
C ASP A 291 -24.76 -7.53 -0.97
N ASN A 292 -25.37 -8.71 -1.13
CA ASN A 292 -26.61 -9.07 -0.46
C ASN A 292 -26.40 -9.57 0.99
N GLU A 293 -25.15 -9.82 1.40
CA GLU A 293 -24.74 -10.24 2.74
C GLU A 293 -23.88 -9.17 3.41
N ASN A 294 -24.36 -7.94 3.43
CA ASN A 294 -23.65 -6.81 4.05
C ASN A 294 -23.32 -7.13 5.52
N PRO A 295 -22.05 -7.05 5.96
CA PRO A 295 -21.66 -7.22 7.35
C PRO A 295 -22.40 -6.32 8.33
N ALA A 296 -22.82 -5.13 7.91
CA ALA A 296 -23.63 -4.21 8.71
C ALA A 296 -25.03 -4.78 9.07
N ASN A 297 -25.49 -5.85 8.41
CA ASN A 297 -26.75 -6.54 8.69
C ASN A 297 -26.56 -7.85 9.46
N ARG A 298 -25.36 -8.11 10.02
CA ARG A 298 -25.10 -9.31 10.80
C ARG A 298 -25.49 -9.10 12.26
N PRO A 299 -26.20 -10.08 12.86
CA PRO A 299 -26.59 -10.01 14.26
C PRO A 299 -25.38 -10.08 15.19
#